data_c736ff990752c738a01bf0af439b7864
#
_entry.id   c736ff990752c738a01bf0af439b7864
#
_cell.length_a   1.000
_cell.length_b   1.000
_cell.length_c   1.000
_cell.angle_alpha   90.00
_cell.angle_beta   90.00
_cell.angle_gamma   90.00
#
_symmetry.space_group_name_H-M   'P 1'
#
loop_
_entity.id
_entity.type
_entity.pdbx_description
1 polymer ?
#
loop_
_entity_poly.entity_id
_entity_poly.type
_entity_poly.pdbx_seq_one_letter_code
_entity_poly.pdbx_strand_id
1 'polypeptide(L)'
;CFGVDSRSQHGQMNVGKGTNADVNMIANINLETGEIRLVSVFRDSYLNINDKNSYNKINAAYAQGGPEQAVKALNKNLGLNITQYATFNWKAVADAINILGGVDVELSDAEFSWINAFITETVKETGIGSHQLTHAGNVHLDGIQAVAYGCIRYSDTDYARTERQRIILQKAFDKAKNADWATLNCLIQTIMPQLATNVDITDLIPLARNIAKFHIGETAGFPAAR
;
A
#
# COMPACT_ATOMS: atom_id res chain seq x y z
N CYS A 1 -6.60 -4.26 0.28
CA CYS A 1 -5.99 -2.95 0.46
C CYS A 1 -5.83 -2.26 -0.89
N PHE A 2 -6.13 -0.97 -0.97
CA PHE A 2 -6.00 -0.17 -2.17
C PHE A 2 -5.09 1.03 -1.89
N GLY A 3 -4.18 1.31 -2.81
CA GLY A 3 -3.39 2.54 -2.81
C GLY A 3 -3.87 3.44 -3.94
N VAL A 4 -4.28 4.66 -3.60
CA VAL A 4 -4.81 5.63 -4.55
C VAL A 4 -3.94 6.89 -4.59
N ASP A 5 -3.76 7.42 -5.78
CA ASP A 5 -3.20 8.74 -6.00
C ASP A 5 -4.35 9.77 -5.90
N SER A 6 -4.67 10.18 -4.68
CA SER A 6 -5.70 11.20 -4.48
C SER A 6 -5.03 12.57 -4.37
N ARG A 7 -5.07 13.34 -5.43
CA ARG A 7 -4.62 14.74 -5.50
C ARG A 7 -5.58 15.69 -4.77
N SER A 8 -5.95 15.39 -3.52
CA SER A 8 -6.80 16.29 -2.74
C SER A 8 -5.95 17.32 -2.01
N GLN A 9 -6.16 18.59 -2.32
CA GLN A 9 -5.46 19.74 -1.75
C GLN A 9 -5.71 19.96 -0.23
N HIS A 10 -6.47 19.09 0.46
CA HIS A 10 -6.87 19.31 1.86
C HIS A 10 -6.83 18.08 2.76
N GLY A 11 -6.06 17.04 2.42
CA GLY A 11 -5.86 15.90 3.33
C GLY A 11 -7.08 14.96 3.49
N GLN A 12 -8.24 15.31 2.94
CA GLN A 12 -9.40 14.40 2.90
C GLN A 12 -9.30 13.50 1.68
N MET A 13 -9.36 12.20 1.92
CA MET A 13 -9.44 11.23 0.85
C MET A 13 -10.71 11.46 0.02
N ASN A 14 -10.55 11.87 -1.23
CA ASN A 14 -11.62 11.73 -2.19
C ASN A 14 -11.78 10.23 -2.51
N VAL A 15 -12.51 9.52 -1.69
CA VAL A 15 -12.94 8.13 -1.90
C VAL A 15 -14.02 8.09 -2.97
N GLY A 16 -13.90 8.94 -3.96
CA GLY A 16 -14.93 9.17 -4.96
C GLY A 16 -14.50 8.71 -6.34
N LYS A 17 -15.50 8.62 -7.20
CA LYS A 17 -15.36 8.38 -8.63
C LYS A 17 -14.25 9.25 -9.25
N GLY A 18 -13.37 8.63 -10.02
CA GLY A 18 -12.37 9.33 -10.82
C GLY A 18 -10.92 9.07 -10.44
N THR A 19 -10.63 8.40 -9.33
CA THR A 19 -9.26 8.04 -8.93
C THR A 19 -9.02 6.56 -9.15
N ASN A 20 -7.97 6.20 -9.90
CA ASN A 20 -7.57 4.81 -10.10
C ASN A 20 -6.82 4.29 -8.87
N ALA A 21 -7.04 3.00 -8.53
CA ALA A 21 -6.21 2.32 -7.55
C ALA A 21 -4.93 1.80 -8.21
N ASP A 22 -3.80 2.43 -7.91
CA ASP A 22 -2.50 2.02 -8.43
C ASP A 22 -1.92 0.80 -7.68
N VAL A 23 -2.37 0.57 -6.46
CA VAL A 23 -2.09 -0.62 -5.67
C VAL A 23 -3.38 -1.37 -5.41
N ASN A 24 -3.42 -2.65 -5.79
CA ASN A 24 -4.51 -3.57 -5.45
C ASN A 24 -3.87 -4.77 -4.76
N MET A 25 -3.97 -4.86 -3.45
CA MET A 25 -3.36 -5.92 -2.66
C MET A 25 -4.40 -6.63 -1.81
N ILE A 26 -4.44 -7.94 -1.91
CA ILE A 26 -5.28 -8.80 -1.08
C ILE A 26 -4.41 -9.30 0.08
N ALA A 27 -4.89 -9.08 1.31
CA ALA A 27 -4.27 -9.63 2.51
C ALA A 27 -5.21 -10.68 3.12
N ASN A 28 -4.71 -11.87 3.34
CA ASN A 28 -5.39 -12.92 4.10
C ASN A 28 -4.66 -13.09 5.43
N ILE A 29 -5.36 -12.89 6.53
CA ILE A 29 -4.80 -12.98 7.88
C ILE A 29 -5.39 -14.21 8.56
N ASN A 30 -4.55 -15.20 8.85
CA ASN A 30 -4.93 -16.35 9.65
C ASN A 30 -4.73 -16.01 11.13
N LEU A 31 -5.83 -15.84 11.86
CA LEU A 31 -5.81 -15.46 13.28
C LEU A 31 -5.28 -16.57 14.19
N GLU A 32 -5.35 -17.84 13.77
CA GLU A 32 -4.86 -18.97 14.55
C GLU A 32 -3.35 -19.11 14.44
N THR A 33 -2.82 -19.12 13.23
CA THR A 33 -1.38 -19.27 12.97
C THR A 33 -0.60 -17.97 13.05
N GLY A 34 -1.25 -16.84 12.85
CA GLY A 34 -0.63 -15.52 12.73
C GLY A 34 -0.03 -15.27 11.33
N GLU A 35 -0.24 -16.16 10.36
CA GLU A 35 0.27 -15.99 9.01
C GLU A 35 -0.54 -14.94 8.24
N ILE A 36 0.15 -14.00 7.61
CA ILE A 36 -0.42 -13.00 6.69
C ILE A 36 0.09 -13.33 5.28
N ARG A 37 -0.82 -13.68 4.37
CA ARG A 37 -0.49 -13.89 2.96
C ARG A 37 -0.90 -12.67 2.14
N LEU A 38 0.00 -12.21 1.27
CA LEU A 38 -0.22 -11.04 0.45
C LEU A 38 -0.22 -11.42 -1.04
N VAL A 39 -1.26 -10.98 -1.76
CA VAL A 39 -1.35 -11.13 -3.20
C VAL A 39 -1.55 -9.77 -3.84
N SER A 40 -0.57 -9.32 -4.63
CA SER A 40 -0.68 -8.10 -5.42
C SER A 40 -1.40 -8.40 -6.74
N VAL A 41 -2.54 -7.76 -6.99
CA VAL A 41 -3.21 -7.83 -8.29
C VAL A 41 -2.71 -6.67 -9.14
N PHE A 42 -2.04 -6.98 -10.26
CA PHE A 42 -1.46 -5.95 -11.12
C PHE A 42 -2.56 -5.04 -11.66
N ARG A 43 -2.37 -3.73 -11.54
CA ARG A 43 -3.39 -2.73 -11.85
C ARG A 43 -3.92 -2.81 -13.29
N ASP A 44 -3.09 -3.28 -14.22
CA ASP A 44 -3.40 -3.41 -15.64
C ASP A 44 -4.03 -4.77 -16.00
N SER A 45 -4.28 -5.65 -15.01
CA SER A 45 -4.98 -6.92 -15.23
C SER A 45 -6.35 -6.67 -15.84
N TYR A 46 -6.61 -7.28 -16.99
CA TYR A 46 -7.86 -7.13 -17.73
C TYR A 46 -8.92 -8.08 -17.17
N LEU A 47 -9.84 -7.54 -16.39
CA LEU A 47 -10.83 -8.30 -15.60
C LEU A 47 -12.22 -7.73 -15.78
N ASN A 48 -13.25 -8.51 -15.37
CA ASN A 48 -14.62 -8.03 -15.31
C ASN A 48 -14.78 -7.07 -14.13
N ILE A 49 -14.99 -5.79 -14.41
CA ILE A 49 -14.93 -4.73 -13.40
C ILE A 49 -16.30 -4.34 -12.82
N ASN A 50 -17.41 -4.90 -13.34
CA ASN A 50 -18.74 -4.57 -12.82
C ASN A 50 -19.78 -5.66 -13.12
N ASP A 51 -21.01 -5.46 -12.63
CA ASP A 51 -22.12 -6.41 -12.79
C ASP A 51 -22.70 -6.43 -14.21
N LYS A 52 -22.35 -5.44 -15.05
CA LYS A 52 -22.75 -5.35 -16.47
C LYS A 52 -21.83 -6.15 -17.39
N ASN A 53 -20.94 -6.98 -16.82
CA ASN A 53 -19.94 -7.74 -17.56
C ASN A 53 -19.01 -6.88 -18.44
N SER A 54 -18.66 -5.69 -17.96
CA SER A 54 -17.70 -4.82 -18.62
C SER A 54 -16.28 -5.22 -18.21
N TYR A 55 -15.42 -5.46 -19.20
CA TYR A 55 -14.02 -5.81 -18.98
C TYR A 55 -13.14 -4.58 -19.15
N ASN A 56 -12.23 -4.36 -18.22
CA ASN A 56 -11.24 -3.29 -18.27
C ASN A 56 -10.07 -3.64 -17.33
N LYS A 57 -9.07 -2.76 -17.23
CA LYS A 57 -8.03 -2.82 -16.22
C LYS A 57 -8.66 -2.79 -14.82
N ILE A 58 -8.20 -3.63 -13.90
CA ILE A 58 -8.81 -3.74 -12.56
C ILE A 58 -8.80 -2.42 -11.79
N ASN A 59 -7.80 -1.54 -12.00
CA ASN A 59 -7.76 -0.22 -11.36
C ASN A 59 -8.96 0.66 -11.73
N ALA A 60 -9.58 0.45 -12.89
CA ALA A 60 -10.78 1.17 -13.32
C ALA A 60 -12.02 0.79 -12.49
N ALA A 61 -12.06 -0.39 -11.85
CA ALA A 61 -13.16 -0.76 -10.97
C ALA A 61 -13.27 0.21 -9.79
N TYR A 62 -12.13 0.59 -9.21
CA TYR A 62 -12.06 1.57 -8.14
C TYR A 62 -12.54 2.95 -8.60
N ALA A 63 -12.09 3.42 -9.76
CA ALA A 63 -12.48 4.71 -10.33
C ALA A 63 -13.99 4.81 -10.62
N GLN A 64 -14.65 3.69 -10.95
CA GLN A 64 -16.09 3.65 -11.27
C GLN A 64 -16.99 3.64 -10.04
N GLY A 65 -16.62 2.91 -8.98
CA GLY A 65 -17.50 2.70 -7.84
C GLY A 65 -16.77 2.59 -6.49
N GLY A 66 -15.53 3.09 -6.42
CA GLY A 66 -14.75 3.11 -5.18
C GLY A 66 -14.30 1.71 -4.71
N PRO A 67 -13.93 1.61 -3.42
CA PRO A 67 -13.39 0.38 -2.88
C PRO A 67 -14.38 -0.79 -2.91
N GLU A 68 -15.67 -0.53 -2.74
CA GLU A 68 -16.68 -1.59 -2.78
C GLU A 68 -16.80 -2.24 -4.15
N GLN A 69 -16.77 -1.43 -5.21
CA GLN A 69 -16.79 -1.94 -6.58
C GLN A 69 -15.52 -2.72 -6.90
N ALA A 70 -14.36 -2.24 -6.44
CA ALA A 70 -13.10 -2.95 -6.61
C ALA A 70 -13.09 -4.29 -5.88
N VAL A 71 -13.62 -4.36 -4.64
CA VAL A 71 -13.77 -5.62 -3.90
C VAL A 71 -14.71 -6.59 -4.63
N LYS A 72 -15.88 -6.11 -5.12
CA LYS A 72 -16.81 -6.95 -5.89
C LYS A 72 -16.13 -7.51 -7.14
N ALA A 73 -15.37 -6.69 -7.87
CA ALA A 73 -14.64 -7.13 -9.05
C ALA A 73 -13.59 -8.19 -8.71
N LEU A 74 -12.81 -8.01 -7.65
CA LEU A 74 -11.82 -9.01 -7.20
C LEU A 74 -12.50 -10.31 -6.78
N ASN A 75 -13.57 -10.25 -5.98
CA ASN A 75 -14.32 -11.44 -5.56
C ASN A 75 -14.86 -12.22 -6.77
N LYS A 76 -15.46 -11.51 -7.73
CA LYS A 76 -16.04 -12.10 -8.94
C LYS A 76 -15.01 -12.82 -9.81
N ASN A 77 -13.87 -12.19 -10.05
CA ASN A 77 -12.87 -12.74 -10.97
C ASN A 77 -11.97 -13.80 -10.34
N LEU A 78 -11.74 -13.74 -9.02
CA LEU A 78 -10.81 -14.62 -8.31
C LEU A 78 -11.53 -15.67 -7.44
N GLY A 79 -12.87 -15.67 -7.42
CA GLY A 79 -13.65 -16.62 -6.61
C GLY A 79 -13.44 -16.44 -5.10
N LEU A 80 -13.21 -15.19 -4.66
CA LEU A 80 -12.94 -14.84 -3.27
C LEU A 80 -14.20 -14.32 -2.55
N ASN A 81 -14.11 -14.21 -1.23
CA ASN A 81 -15.15 -13.62 -0.38
C ASN A 81 -14.53 -12.52 0.52
N ILE A 82 -13.97 -11.50 -0.11
CA ILE A 82 -13.43 -10.33 0.58
C ILE A 82 -14.60 -9.48 1.06
N THR A 83 -14.64 -9.13 2.33
CA THR A 83 -15.67 -8.29 2.95
C THR A 83 -15.13 -6.97 3.47
N GLN A 84 -13.84 -6.92 3.78
CA GLN A 84 -13.19 -5.76 4.37
C GLN A 84 -12.23 -5.10 3.38
N TYR A 85 -12.13 -3.78 3.46
CA TYR A 85 -11.17 -3.03 2.66
C TYR A 85 -10.53 -1.91 3.46
N ALA A 86 -9.34 -1.52 3.04
CA ALA A 86 -8.67 -0.29 3.46
C ALA A 86 -8.04 0.37 2.24
N THR A 87 -8.28 1.66 2.08
CA THR A 87 -7.68 2.49 1.02
C THR A 87 -6.76 3.52 1.64
N PHE A 88 -5.55 3.60 1.12
CA PHE A 88 -4.50 4.51 1.55
C PHE A 88 -4.19 5.51 0.45
N ASN A 89 -3.87 6.74 0.85
CA ASN A 89 -3.17 7.69 -0.01
C ASN A 89 -1.66 7.68 0.33
N TRP A 90 -0.86 8.33 -0.50
CA TRP A 90 0.59 8.39 -0.31
C TRP A 90 0.98 9.08 1.00
N LYS A 91 0.21 10.09 1.42
CA LYS A 91 0.42 10.78 2.70
C LYS A 91 0.28 9.85 3.90
N ALA A 92 -0.79 9.05 3.94
CA ALA A 92 -1.01 8.09 5.03
C ALA A 92 0.12 7.05 5.13
N VAL A 93 0.62 6.57 3.98
CA VAL A 93 1.76 5.64 3.95
C VAL A 93 3.03 6.31 4.46
N ALA A 94 3.32 7.55 4.02
CA ALA A 94 4.48 8.31 4.47
C ALA A 94 4.44 8.60 5.98
N ASP A 95 3.29 9.04 6.49
CA ASP A 95 3.09 9.30 7.92
C ASP A 95 3.29 8.02 8.74
N ALA A 96 2.74 6.88 8.28
CA ALA A 96 2.90 5.59 8.96
C ALA A 96 4.38 5.18 9.07
N ILE A 97 5.14 5.29 7.98
CA ILE A 97 6.55 4.95 7.96
C ILE A 97 7.35 5.90 8.85
N ASN A 98 7.04 7.21 8.84
CA ASN A 98 7.70 8.18 9.71
C ASN A 98 7.46 7.89 11.20
N ILE A 99 6.23 7.52 11.60
CA ILE A 99 5.91 7.15 12.98
C ILE A 99 6.71 5.91 13.39
N LEU A 100 6.91 4.96 12.48
CA LEU A 100 7.71 3.75 12.72
C LEU A 100 9.24 4.01 12.69
N GLY A 101 9.67 5.24 12.44
CA GLY A 101 11.08 5.62 12.40
C GLY A 101 11.79 5.25 11.11
N GLY A 102 11.08 5.25 9.98
CA GLY A 102 11.65 4.93 8.68
C GLY A 102 11.89 3.46 8.41
N VAL A 103 12.39 3.11 7.23
CA VAL A 103 12.70 1.74 6.82
C VAL A 103 14.07 1.66 6.13
N ASP A 104 14.76 0.53 6.32
CA ASP A 104 16.08 0.29 5.71
C ASP A 104 15.90 -0.60 4.48
N VAL A 105 16.41 -0.15 3.34
CA VAL A 105 16.36 -0.88 2.08
C VAL A 105 17.73 -0.91 1.40
N GLU A 106 17.96 -1.91 0.56
CA GLU A 106 19.08 -1.94 -0.37
C GLU A 106 18.62 -1.35 -1.70
N LEU A 107 19.14 -0.17 -2.02
CA LEU A 107 18.81 0.60 -3.22
C LEU A 107 19.85 0.29 -4.30
N SER A 108 19.44 -0.25 -5.44
CA SER A 108 20.31 -0.46 -6.58
C SER A 108 20.70 0.85 -7.27
N ASP A 109 21.80 0.85 -8.05
CA ASP A 109 22.23 2.02 -8.84
C ASP A 109 21.14 2.45 -9.84
N ALA A 110 20.43 1.48 -10.43
CA ALA A 110 19.33 1.76 -11.35
C ALA A 110 18.18 2.48 -10.67
N GLU A 111 17.80 2.04 -9.47
CA GLU A 111 16.75 2.70 -8.67
C GLU A 111 17.19 4.07 -8.15
N PHE A 112 18.48 4.19 -7.76
CA PHE A 112 19.04 5.48 -7.32
C PHE A 112 18.97 6.53 -8.42
N SER A 113 19.18 6.15 -9.67
CA SER A 113 19.08 7.06 -10.82
C SER A 113 17.71 7.73 -10.96
N TRP A 114 16.67 7.13 -10.42
CA TRP A 114 15.29 7.61 -10.55
C TRP A 114 14.66 8.12 -9.26
N ILE A 115 15.06 7.58 -8.10
CA ILE A 115 14.35 7.80 -6.83
C ILE A 115 14.23 9.27 -6.46
N ASN A 116 15.27 10.08 -6.74
CA ASN A 116 15.29 11.51 -6.39
C ASN A 116 14.25 12.34 -7.17
N ALA A 117 13.93 11.94 -8.40
CA ALA A 117 12.84 12.56 -9.16
C ALA A 117 11.49 12.24 -8.50
N PHE A 118 11.28 10.97 -8.10
CA PHE A 118 10.06 10.54 -7.41
C PHE A 118 9.94 11.14 -6.00
N ILE A 119 11.04 11.33 -5.28
CA ILE A 119 11.03 12.06 -3.99
C ILE A 119 10.50 13.48 -4.20
N THR A 120 11.02 14.19 -5.20
CA THR A 120 10.59 15.56 -5.52
C THR A 120 9.09 15.62 -5.86
N GLU A 121 8.60 14.68 -6.66
CA GLU A 121 7.17 14.55 -7.00
C GLU A 121 6.33 14.26 -5.76
N THR A 122 6.74 13.28 -4.94
CA THR A 122 6.02 12.89 -3.73
C THR A 122 5.95 14.01 -2.69
N VAL A 123 7.03 14.78 -2.49
CA VAL A 123 7.04 15.99 -1.66
C VAL A 123 5.99 16.99 -2.13
N LYS A 124 5.95 17.22 -3.45
CA LYS A 124 4.98 18.17 -4.04
C LYS A 124 3.54 17.69 -3.88
N GLU A 125 3.29 16.39 -4.01
CA GLU A 125 1.95 15.81 -3.91
C GLU A 125 1.43 15.72 -2.47
N THR A 126 2.29 15.34 -1.54
CA THR A 126 1.91 15.13 -0.13
C THR A 126 2.00 16.39 0.72
N GLY A 127 2.82 17.35 0.32
CA GLY A 127 3.17 18.54 1.12
C GLY A 127 4.09 18.23 2.31
N ILE A 128 4.59 17.01 2.43
CA ILE A 128 5.53 16.59 3.49
C ILE A 128 6.95 16.79 2.98
N GLY A 129 7.78 17.52 3.75
CA GLY A 129 9.17 17.75 3.41
C GLY A 129 10.03 16.47 3.51
N SER A 130 10.99 16.33 2.61
CA SER A 130 12.02 15.30 2.63
C SER A 130 13.24 15.79 1.87
N HIS A 131 14.31 15.01 1.90
CA HIS A 131 15.56 15.31 1.21
C HIS A 131 15.89 14.24 0.18
N GLN A 132 16.72 14.60 -0.80
CA GLN A 132 17.20 13.65 -1.81
C GLN A 132 18.25 12.73 -1.22
N LEU A 133 18.33 11.51 -1.74
CA LEU A 133 19.36 10.55 -1.40
C LEU A 133 20.66 10.89 -2.14
N THR A 134 21.80 10.58 -1.53
CA THR A 134 23.13 10.90 -2.05
C THR A 134 23.88 9.71 -2.62
N HIS A 135 23.41 8.49 -2.37
CA HIS A 135 24.08 7.25 -2.81
C HIS A 135 23.09 6.08 -2.91
N ALA A 136 23.47 5.06 -3.65
CA ALA A 136 22.84 3.75 -3.68
C ALA A 136 23.38 2.85 -2.54
N GLY A 137 22.92 1.60 -2.46
CA GLY A 137 23.30 0.64 -1.43
C GLY A 137 22.34 0.64 -0.25
N ASN A 138 22.83 0.33 0.94
CA ASN A 138 22.00 0.33 2.14
C ASN A 138 21.67 1.76 2.56
N VAL A 139 20.39 2.12 2.49
CA VAL A 139 19.88 3.46 2.81
C VAL A 139 18.74 3.37 3.79
N HIS A 140 18.66 4.35 4.68
CA HIS A 140 17.52 4.54 5.56
C HIS A 140 16.56 5.52 4.90
N LEU A 141 15.34 5.09 4.61
CA LEU A 141 14.30 5.88 3.95
C LEU A 141 13.32 6.45 4.97
N ASP A 142 13.06 7.74 4.91
CA ASP A 142 11.90 8.35 5.55
C ASP A 142 10.61 7.96 4.79
N GLY A 143 9.44 8.40 5.30
CA GLY A 143 8.16 8.03 4.72
C GLY A 143 7.99 8.49 3.27
N ILE A 144 8.48 9.68 2.92
CA ILE A 144 8.41 10.21 1.55
C ILE A 144 9.32 9.43 0.61
N GLN A 145 10.53 9.15 1.05
CA GLN A 145 11.51 8.36 0.28
C GLN A 145 11.02 6.93 0.06
N ALA A 146 10.39 6.32 1.07
CA ALA A 146 9.80 4.99 0.96
C ALA A 146 8.62 4.95 -0.02
N VAL A 147 7.74 5.94 0.00
CA VAL A 147 6.67 6.08 -1.00
C VAL A 147 7.26 6.26 -2.40
N ALA A 148 8.24 7.15 -2.54
CA ALA A 148 8.95 7.38 -3.80
C ALA A 148 9.58 6.10 -4.36
N TYR A 149 10.25 5.30 -3.50
CA TYR A 149 10.80 4.00 -3.86
C TYR A 149 9.74 3.04 -4.42
N GLY A 150 8.58 2.95 -3.77
CA GLY A 150 7.44 2.16 -4.24
C GLY A 150 6.78 2.67 -5.52
N CYS A 151 7.10 3.90 -5.96
CA CYS A 151 6.54 4.54 -7.15
C CYS A 151 7.45 4.46 -8.39
N ILE A 152 8.71 4.02 -8.27
CA ILE A 152 9.67 3.95 -9.40
C ILE A 152 9.07 3.09 -10.52
N ARG A 153 9.05 3.63 -11.76
CA ARG A 153 8.43 2.99 -12.95
C ARG A 153 9.34 2.90 -14.18
N TYR A 154 10.43 3.67 -14.22
CA TYR A 154 11.16 3.90 -15.49
C TYR A 154 12.21 2.86 -15.83
N SER A 155 12.62 2.03 -14.88
CA SER A 155 13.66 1.03 -15.11
C SER A 155 13.12 -0.38 -15.35
N ASP A 156 11.80 -0.63 -15.10
CA ASP A 156 11.32 -2.00 -15.03
C ASP A 156 9.78 -2.13 -15.15
N THR A 157 9.32 -3.36 -15.05
CA THR A 157 7.92 -3.77 -15.23
C THR A 157 7.06 -3.41 -14.02
N ASP A 158 5.74 -3.47 -14.20
CA ASP A 158 4.75 -3.36 -13.10
C ASP A 158 5.00 -4.40 -11.98
N TYR A 159 5.64 -5.53 -12.34
CA TYR A 159 6.08 -6.56 -11.39
C TYR A 159 7.11 -6.02 -10.38
N ALA A 160 8.16 -5.37 -10.86
CA ALA A 160 9.21 -4.83 -9.99
C ALA A 160 8.69 -3.71 -9.08
N ARG A 161 7.75 -2.88 -9.58
CA ARG A 161 7.08 -1.89 -8.74
C ARG A 161 6.29 -2.55 -7.60
N THR A 162 5.49 -3.57 -7.89
CA THR A 162 4.72 -4.27 -6.83
C THR A 162 5.63 -5.01 -5.85
N GLU A 163 6.80 -5.47 -6.31
CA GLU A 163 7.82 -6.05 -5.42
C GLU A 163 8.34 -5.01 -4.43
N ARG A 164 8.74 -3.82 -4.89
CA ARG A 164 9.16 -2.72 -4.00
C ARG A 164 8.10 -2.35 -2.99
N GLN A 165 6.83 -2.29 -3.39
CA GLN A 165 5.71 -2.03 -2.48
C GLN A 165 5.59 -3.11 -1.39
N ARG A 166 5.80 -4.39 -1.75
CA ARG A 166 5.81 -5.50 -0.78
C ARG A 166 7.01 -5.40 0.17
N ILE A 167 8.19 -5.03 -0.34
CA ILE A 167 9.39 -4.81 0.49
C ILE A 167 9.12 -3.73 1.53
N ILE A 168 8.58 -2.57 1.12
CA ILE A 168 8.24 -1.49 2.06
C ILE A 168 7.23 -1.95 3.10
N LEU A 169 6.18 -2.66 2.67
CA LEU A 169 5.17 -3.18 3.60
C LEU A 169 5.78 -4.18 4.60
N GLN A 170 6.63 -5.10 4.14
CA GLN A 170 7.33 -6.04 5.01
C GLN A 170 8.19 -5.31 6.04
N LYS A 171 9.02 -4.36 5.59
CA LYS A 171 9.89 -3.58 6.47
C LYS A 171 9.12 -2.74 7.49
N ALA A 172 8.02 -2.10 7.06
CA ALA A 172 7.14 -1.35 7.96
C ALA A 172 6.47 -2.30 8.98
N PHE A 173 6.03 -3.47 8.55
CA PHE A 173 5.46 -4.48 9.44
C PHE A 173 6.47 -4.98 10.48
N ASP A 174 7.71 -5.25 10.07
CA ASP A 174 8.79 -5.69 10.98
C ASP A 174 9.12 -4.61 12.01
N LYS A 175 9.12 -3.33 11.61
CA LYS A 175 9.24 -2.19 12.53
C LYS A 175 8.07 -2.13 13.51
N ALA A 176 6.83 -2.28 13.03
CA ALA A 176 5.63 -2.27 13.86
C ALA A 176 5.63 -3.42 14.89
N LYS A 177 6.12 -4.61 14.53
CA LYS A 177 6.25 -5.75 15.47
C LYS A 177 7.16 -5.45 16.65
N ASN A 178 8.18 -4.64 16.44
CA ASN A 178 9.17 -4.27 17.46
C ASN A 178 8.86 -2.93 18.14
N ALA A 179 7.79 -2.25 17.73
CA ALA A 179 7.37 -0.97 18.29
C ALA A 179 6.68 -1.19 19.66
N ASP A 180 6.82 -0.21 20.53
CA ASP A 180 6.08 -0.19 21.77
C ASP A 180 4.59 0.14 21.56
N TRP A 181 3.79 -0.07 22.59
CA TRP A 181 2.35 0.20 22.53
C TRP A 181 2.04 1.68 22.27
N ALA A 182 2.87 2.61 22.77
CA ALA A 182 2.67 4.03 22.56
C ALA A 182 2.80 4.39 21.06
N THR A 183 3.83 3.86 20.40
CA THR A 183 4.05 4.00 18.96
C THR A 183 2.92 3.37 18.14
N LEU A 184 2.49 2.15 18.48
CA LEU A 184 1.37 1.47 17.79
C LEU A 184 0.05 2.23 17.97
N ASN A 185 -0.22 2.73 19.14
CA ASN A 185 -1.42 3.54 19.40
C ASN A 185 -1.36 4.86 18.63
N CYS A 186 -0.21 5.54 18.62
CA CYS A 186 0.01 6.73 17.79
C CYS A 186 -0.23 6.45 16.31
N LEU A 187 0.29 5.33 15.81
CA LEU A 187 0.09 4.88 14.42
C LEU A 187 -1.41 4.72 14.12
N ILE A 188 -2.15 3.99 14.96
CA ILE A 188 -3.58 3.77 14.76
C ILE A 188 -4.34 5.10 14.78
N GLN A 189 -4.12 5.94 15.78
CA GLN A 189 -4.82 7.21 15.94
C GLN A 189 -4.53 8.21 14.78
N THR A 190 -3.31 8.17 14.25
CA THR A 190 -2.89 9.07 13.17
C THR A 190 -3.36 8.59 11.80
N ILE A 191 -3.30 7.27 11.55
CA ILE A 191 -3.54 6.72 10.23
C ILE A 191 -5.01 6.42 9.98
N MET A 192 -5.75 5.90 10.98
CA MET A 192 -7.17 5.55 10.79
C MET A 192 -8.02 6.70 10.22
N PRO A 193 -7.91 7.95 10.68
CA PRO A 193 -8.66 9.07 10.09
C PRO A 193 -8.28 9.39 8.63
N GLN A 194 -7.12 8.92 8.17
CA GLN A 194 -6.63 9.12 6.81
C GLN A 194 -7.00 7.96 5.86
N LEU A 195 -7.65 6.91 6.37
CA LEU A 195 -8.07 5.74 5.57
C LEU A 195 -9.53 5.86 5.15
N ALA A 196 -9.83 5.35 3.96
CA ALA A 196 -11.19 4.93 3.66
C ALA A 196 -11.28 3.42 3.89
N THR A 197 -12.01 3.04 4.92
CA THR A 197 -12.12 1.64 5.33
C THR A 197 -13.50 1.34 5.91
N ASN A 198 -13.92 0.09 5.81
CA ASN A 198 -15.07 -0.45 6.56
C ASN A 198 -14.61 -1.33 7.74
N VAL A 199 -13.32 -1.31 8.08
CA VAL A 199 -12.78 -1.99 9.26
C VAL A 199 -12.96 -1.08 10.47
N ASP A 200 -13.53 -1.59 11.55
CA ASP A 200 -13.67 -0.84 12.78
C ASP A 200 -12.34 -0.80 13.55
N ILE A 201 -12.06 0.32 14.21
CA ILE A 201 -10.88 0.47 15.05
C ILE A 201 -10.87 -0.54 16.20
N THR A 202 -12.04 -0.94 16.67
CA THR A 202 -12.18 -1.96 17.72
C THR A 202 -11.68 -3.33 17.29
N ASP A 203 -11.73 -3.64 15.98
CA ASP A 203 -11.19 -4.88 15.42
C ASP A 203 -9.66 -4.83 15.30
N LEU A 204 -9.10 -3.63 15.11
CA LEU A 204 -7.65 -3.44 14.95
C LEU A 204 -6.88 -3.46 16.26
N ILE A 205 -7.48 -2.97 17.35
CA ILE A 205 -6.80 -2.90 18.66
C ILE A 205 -6.31 -4.29 19.15
N PRO A 206 -7.13 -5.36 19.12
CA PRO A 206 -6.66 -6.70 19.49
C PRO A 206 -5.55 -7.22 18.59
N LEU A 207 -5.61 -6.93 17.27
CA LEU A 207 -4.58 -7.31 16.33
C LEU A 207 -3.27 -6.59 16.62
N ALA A 208 -3.31 -5.28 16.87
CA ALA A 208 -2.14 -4.49 17.20
C ALA A 208 -1.50 -4.92 18.53
N ARG A 209 -2.30 -5.24 19.54
CA ARG A 209 -1.79 -5.76 20.84
C ARG A 209 -1.09 -7.11 20.71
N ASN A 210 -1.48 -7.90 19.74
CA ASN A 210 -0.92 -9.23 19.46
C ASN A 210 -0.02 -9.23 18.22
N ILE A 211 0.46 -8.07 17.76
CA ILE A 211 1.21 -7.94 16.51
C ILE A 211 2.43 -8.86 16.41
N ALA A 212 3.07 -9.15 17.57
CA ALA A 212 4.21 -10.05 17.63
C ALA A 212 3.88 -11.50 17.20
N LYS A 213 2.61 -11.92 17.26
CA LYS A 213 2.13 -13.23 16.80
C LYS A 213 2.12 -13.32 15.28
N PHE A 214 1.91 -12.20 14.60
CA PHE A 214 1.73 -12.19 13.16
C PHE A 214 3.07 -12.14 12.42
N HIS A 215 3.08 -12.74 11.22
CA HIS A 215 4.21 -12.70 10.29
C HIS A 215 3.71 -12.70 8.85
N ILE A 216 4.38 -11.97 7.98
CA ILE A 216 4.11 -12.03 6.56
C ILE A 216 4.77 -13.30 6.02
N GLY A 217 3.96 -14.22 5.49
CA GLY A 217 4.38 -15.45 4.85
C GLY A 217 4.62 -15.26 3.36
N GLU A 218 4.07 -16.17 2.55
CA GLU A 218 4.21 -16.10 1.09
C GLU A 218 3.56 -14.84 0.52
N THR A 219 4.27 -14.21 -0.43
CA THR A 219 3.74 -13.11 -1.22
C THR A 219 3.69 -13.50 -2.69
N ALA A 220 2.63 -13.10 -3.39
CA ALA A 220 2.43 -13.44 -4.80
C ALA A 220 1.95 -12.24 -5.62
N GLY A 221 2.07 -12.35 -6.95
CA GLY A 221 1.47 -11.43 -7.91
C GLY A 221 0.44 -12.14 -8.78
N PHE A 222 -0.65 -11.44 -9.13
CA PHE A 222 -1.64 -11.93 -10.08
C PHE A 222 -1.80 -10.94 -11.24
N PRO A 223 -1.82 -11.42 -12.51
CA PRO A 223 -1.58 -12.81 -12.91
C PRO A 223 -0.16 -13.25 -12.57
N ALA A 224 0.02 -14.57 -12.34
CA ALA A 224 1.35 -15.12 -12.12
C ALA A 224 2.21 -14.84 -13.36
N ALA A 225 3.43 -14.33 -13.16
CA ALA A 225 4.38 -14.17 -14.25
C ALA A 225 4.65 -15.55 -14.89
N ARG A 226 4.44 -15.63 -16.20
CA ARG A 226 4.83 -16.79 -17.01
C ARG A 226 6.19 -16.53 -17.63
#